data_fb462224733116ce629fbe5886ad30fe
#
_entry.id   fb462224733116ce629fbe5886ad30fe
#
_cell.length_a   1.000
_cell.length_b   1.000
_cell.length_c   1.000
_cell.angle_alpha   90.00
_cell.angle_beta   90.00
_cell.angle_gamma   90.00
#
_symmetry.space_group_name_H-M   'P 1'
#
loop_
_entity.id
_entity.type
_entity.pdbx_description
1 polymer ?
#
loop_
_entity_poly.entity_id
_entity_poly.type
_entity_poly.pdbx_seq_one_letter_code
_entity_poly.pdbx_strand_id
1 'polypeptide(L)'
;AGVIDLVMNPQNPNILYATTWNRIRNNQETFVSGEDAGIWKTTNAGATWTQLTNGLPAGELNRIGLDIYPQNPNTLVAVIVDPNSQLLNISRTDDAGETWYPICTPDVFGGDDPLGSFGWYFGKVNINPYNDQEIYLLGVDLHRTTNNGLSWEQATPPWWEYEVHADKHCLVFTDAN
;
A
#
# COMPACT_ATOMS: atom_id res chain seq x y z
N ALA A 1 0.21 9.04 -16.22
CA ALA A 1 -0.19 8.34 -15.00
C ALA A 1 -1.62 8.72 -14.60
N GLY A 2 -2.29 7.83 -13.88
CA GLY A 2 -3.59 8.10 -13.25
C GLY A 2 -3.50 7.91 -11.75
N VAL A 3 -4.45 8.46 -10.99
CA VAL A 3 -4.57 8.20 -9.55
C VAL A 3 -5.19 6.82 -9.35
N ILE A 4 -4.60 6.00 -8.50
CA ILE A 4 -5.05 4.63 -8.21
C ILE A 4 -5.51 4.47 -6.76
N ASP A 5 -4.98 5.26 -5.84
CA ASP A 5 -5.41 5.25 -4.44
C ASP A 5 -5.43 6.67 -3.88
N LEU A 6 -6.33 6.92 -2.91
CA LEU A 6 -6.53 8.22 -2.30
C LEU A 6 -6.96 8.03 -0.85
N VAL A 7 -6.22 8.63 0.08
CA VAL A 7 -6.61 8.68 1.49
C VAL A 7 -6.68 10.11 1.98
N MET A 8 -7.63 10.39 2.86
CA MET A 8 -7.85 11.70 3.44
C MET A 8 -7.55 11.66 4.93
N ASN A 9 -6.90 12.71 5.42
CA ASN A 9 -6.72 12.90 6.84
C ASN A 9 -8.09 13.09 7.53
N PRO A 10 -8.51 12.17 8.42
CA PRO A 10 -9.86 12.22 9.02
C PRO A 10 -10.05 13.40 9.97
N GLN A 11 -8.97 14.05 10.42
CA GLN A 11 -9.00 15.20 11.32
C GLN A 11 -8.89 16.54 10.56
N ASN A 12 -8.45 16.52 9.29
CA ASN A 12 -8.34 17.70 8.44
C ASN A 12 -8.56 17.37 6.96
N PRO A 13 -9.76 17.59 6.40
CA PRO A 13 -10.08 17.21 5.03
C PRO A 13 -9.34 18.02 3.95
N ASN A 14 -8.58 19.04 4.32
CA ASN A 14 -7.70 19.75 3.38
C ASN A 14 -6.41 18.96 3.09
N ILE A 15 -6.08 17.95 3.90
CA ILE A 15 -4.91 17.11 3.72
C ILE A 15 -5.33 15.78 3.11
N LEU A 16 -4.85 15.51 1.90
CA LEU A 16 -5.06 14.25 1.21
C LEU A 16 -3.71 13.73 0.70
N TYR A 17 -3.65 12.41 0.54
CA TYR A 17 -2.53 11.72 -0.09
C TYR A 17 -3.08 10.88 -1.24
N ALA A 18 -2.43 10.97 -2.39
CA ALA A 18 -2.81 10.22 -3.58
C ALA A 18 -1.61 9.44 -4.10
N THR A 19 -1.87 8.25 -4.64
CA THR A 19 -0.83 7.50 -5.36
C THR A 19 -1.12 7.51 -6.85
N THR A 20 -0.08 7.70 -7.64
CA THR A 20 -0.16 7.65 -9.10
C THR A 20 0.38 6.36 -9.64
N TRP A 21 -0.12 5.94 -10.79
CA TRP A 21 0.23 4.71 -11.45
C TRP A 21 0.25 4.87 -12.98
N ASN A 22 1.29 4.35 -13.61
CA ASN A 22 1.37 4.23 -15.05
C ASN A 22 0.77 2.90 -15.47
N ARG A 23 -0.37 2.96 -16.18
CA ARG A 23 -1.00 1.76 -16.73
C ARG A 23 -1.54 2.01 -18.12
N ILE A 24 -1.13 1.17 -19.08
CA ILE A 24 -1.78 1.02 -20.37
C ILE A 24 -2.19 -0.44 -20.52
N ARG A 25 -3.43 -0.64 -20.95
CA ARG A 25 -3.94 -1.96 -21.33
C ARG A 25 -4.88 -1.81 -22.51
N ASN A 26 -4.41 -2.22 -23.66
CA ASN A 26 -5.19 -2.27 -24.90
C ASN A 26 -4.80 -3.52 -25.71
N ASN A 27 -5.34 -3.66 -26.92
CA ASN A 27 -5.09 -4.83 -27.76
C ASN A 27 -3.66 -4.87 -28.36
N GLN A 28 -2.88 -3.82 -28.21
CA GLN A 28 -1.55 -3.70 -28.82
C GLN A 28 -0.44 -3.78 -27.77
N GLU A 29 -0.71 -3.23 -26.58
CA GLU A 29 0.29 -3.15 -25.52
C GLU A 29 -0.34 -3.24 -24.14
N THR A 30 0.44 -3.76 -23.21
CA THR A 30 0.12 -3.75 -21.77
C THR A 30 1.37 -3.42 -21.00
N PHE A 31 1.34 -2.34 -20.23
CA PHE A 31 2.34 -2.09 -19.21
C PHE A 31 1.67 -1.55 -17.94
N VAL A 32 2.31 -1.78 -16.79
CA VAL A 32 1.76 -1.54 -15.46
C VAL A 32 2.74 -0.81 -14.54
N SER A 33 3.82 -0.27 -15.10
CA SER A 33 4.87 0.44 -14.35
C SER A 33 5.32 1.69 -15.12
N GLY A 34 5.98 2.60 -14.43
CA GLY A 34 6.55 3.80 -15.04
C GLY A 34 7.09 4.79 -14.02
N GLU A 35 7.83 5.77 -14.52
CA GLU A 35 8.52 6.78 -13.69
C GLU A 35 7.57 7.82 -13.04
N ASP A 36 6.32 7.92 -13.52
CA ASP A 36 5.33 8.84 -12.93
C ASP A 36 4.54 8.20 -11.77
N ALA A 37 4.84 6.96 -11.40
CA ALA A 37 4.28 6.36 -10.20
C ALA A 37 4.90 7.01 -8.95
N GLY A 38 4.08 7.35 -7.97
CA GLY A 38 4.57 8.03 -6.78
C GLY A 38 3.47 8.37 -5.79
N ILE A 39 3.87 8.91 -4.64
CA ILE A 39 2.97 9.39 -3.59
C ILE A 39 2.94 10.91 -3.62
N TRP A 40 1.77 11.50 -3.57
CA TRP A 40 1.52 12.92 -3.64
C TRP A 40 0.71 13.39 -2.44
N LYS A 41 1.02 14.56 -1.92
CA LYS A 41 0.33 15.20 -0.78
C LYS A 41 -0.24 16.54 -1.21
N THR A 42 -1.46 16.83 -0.78
CA THR A 42 -2.04 18.17 -0.76
C THR A 42 -2.34 18.61 0.67
N THR A 43 -2.25 19.91 0.92
CA THR A 43 -2.66 20.54 2.20
C THR A 43 -3.74 21.58 2.01
N ASN A 44 -4.28 21.70 0.78
CA ASN A 44 -5.28 22.69 0.38
C ASN A 44 -6.43 22.08 -0.44
N ALA A 45 -6.90 20.92 0.00
CA ALA A 45 -8.04 20.21 -0.57
C ALA A 45 -7.88 19.90 -2.07
N GLY A 46 -6.64 19.61 -2.52
CA GLY A 46 -6.37 19.21 -3.90
C GLY A 46 -6.08 20.36 -4.86
N ALA A 47 -6.03 21.62 -4.38
CA ALA A 47 -5.71 22.76 -5.24
C ALA A 47 -4.26 22.70 -5.77
N THR A 48 -3.33 22.21 -4.97
CA THR A 48 -1.94 21.90 -5.38
C THR A 48 -1.48 20.60 -4.75
N TRP A 49 -0.57 19.91 -5.44
CA TRP A 49 -0.01 18.64 -5.00
C TRP A 49 1.52 18.69 -5.04
N THR A 50 2.14 18.10 -4.03
CA THR A 50 3.59 17.95 -3.92
C THR A 50 3.94 16.48 -3.87
N GLN A 51 4.88 16.04 -4.69
CA GLN A 51 5.37 14.67 -4.66
C GLN A 51 6.24 14.44 -3.42
N LEU A 52 6.00 13.34 -2.73
CA LEU A 52 6.79 12.88 -1.60
C LEU A 52 7.88 11.93 -2.12
N THR A 53 9.13 12.19 -1.75
CA THR A 53 10.28 11.40 -2.27
C THR A 53 11.27 10.98 -1.19
N ASN A 54 11.25 11.66 -0.03
CA ASN A 54 12.25 11.43 1.00
C ASN A 54 12.07 10.07 1.68
N GLY A 55 13.03 9.16 1.46
CA GLY A 55 13.01 7.79 1.96
C GLY A 55 12.16 6.80 1.15
N LEU A 56 11.52 7.26 0.07
CA LEU A 56 10.80 6.40 -0.87
C LEU A 56 11.71 5.91 -2.00
N PRO A 57 11.45 4.73 -2.59
CA PRO A 57 12.13 4.28 -3.79
C PRO A 57 11.96 5.26 -4.95
N ALA A 58 13.00 5.38 -5.76
CA ALA A 58 13.02 6.21 -6.97
C ALA A 58 13.06 5.35 -8.23
N GLY A 59 12.69 5.95 -9.37
CA GLY A 59 12.70 5.30 -10.68
C GLY A 59 11.36 4.69 -11.04
N GLU A 60 11.39 3.71 -11.92
CA GLU A 60 10.19 3.04 -12.40
C GLU A 60 9.55 2.20 -11.29
N LEU A 61 8.30 2.48 -11.00
CA LEU A 61 7.48 1.75 -10.04
C LEU A 61 6.17 1.30 -10.69
N ASN A 62 5.59 0.27 -10.11
CA ASN A 62 4.25 -0.20 -10.43
C ASN A 62 3.23 0.47 -9.51
N ARG A 63 2.20 -0.23 -9.11
CA ARG A 63 1.14 0.23 -8.22
C ARG A 63 1.69 0.54 -6.82
N ILE A 64 1.12 1.58 -6.21
CA ILE A 64 1.34 1.91 -4.82
C ILE A 64 -0.04 1.95 -4.14
N GLY A 65 -0.23 1.12 -3.11
CA GLY A 65 -1.40 1.19 -2.23
C GLY A 65 -1.06 1.97 -0.97
N LEU A 66 -2.02 2.69 -0.41
CA LEU A 66 -1.81 3.61 0.70
C LEU A 66 -2.92 3.51 1.73
N ASP A 67 -2.57 3.59 3.02
CA ASP A 67 -3.54 3.75 4.10
C ASP A 67 -3.02 4.72 5.16
N ILE A 68 -3.95 5.33 5.90
CA ILE A 68 -3.69 6.32 6.94
C ILE A 68 -4.28 5.88 8.27
N TYR A 69 -3.50 5.99 9.35
CA TYR A 69 -3.96 5.64 10.68
C TYR A 69 -4.89 6.72 11.25
N PRO A 70 -6.17 6.41 11.52
CA PRO A 70 -7.15 7.45 11.81
C PRO A 70 -6.97 8.13 13.16
N GLN A 71 -6.37 7.46 14.15
CA GLN A 71 -6.14 8.03 15.48
C GLN A 71 -4.93 8.96 15.50
N ASN A 72 -3.93 8.72 14.64
CA ASN A 72 -2.80 9.60 14.42
C ASN A 72 -2.55 9.75 12.91
N PRO A 73 -3.13 10.73 12.23
CA PRO A 73 -3.02 10.90 10.78
C PRO A 73 -1.62 11.31 10.29
N ASN A 74 -0.64 11.47 11.17
CA ASN A 74 0.76 11.58 10.78
C ASN A 74 1.36 10.23 10.38
N THR A 75 0.70 9.13 10.78
CA THR A 75 1.12 7.78 10.44
C THR A 75 0.39 7.29 9.18
N LEU A 76 1.17 6.95 8.16
CA LEU A 76 0.70 6.30 6.94
C LEU A 76 1.58 5.09 6.62
N VAL A 77 1.00 4.15 5.89
CA VAL A 77 1.71 2.98 5.37
C VAL A 77 1.43 2.86 3.87
N ALA A 78 2.47 2.56 3.12
CA ALA A 78 2.40 2.36 1.68
C ALA A 78 2.97 0.99 1.30
N VAL A 79 2.24 0.19 0.54
CA VAL A 79 2.78 -0.96 -0.18
C VAL A 79 3.27 -0.50 -1.55
N ILE A 80 4.51 -0.79 -1.87
CA ILE A 80 5.16 -0.37 -3.12
C ILE A 80 5.49 -1.62 -3.92
N VAL A 81 5.04 -1.63 -5.16
CA VAL A 81 5.19 -2.75 -6.09
C VAL A 81 6.27 -2.41 -7.13
N ASP A 82 7.15 -3.36 -7.39
CA ASP A 82 8.22 -3.23 -8.37
C ASP A 82 7.70 -3.35 -9.82
N PRO A 83 8.50 -3.02 -10.84
CA PRO A 83 8.09 -3.16 -12.24
C PRO A 83 7.71 -4.58 -12.66
N ASN A 84 8.16 -5.61 -11.96
CA ASN A 84 7.84 -7.02 -12.21
C ASN A 84 6.55 -7.46 -11.52
N SER A 85 5.82 -6.53 -10.89
CA SER A 85 4.57 -6.79 -10.16
C SER A 85 4.75 -7.57 -8.85
N GLN A 86 5.95 -7.54 -8.29
CA GLN A 86 6.28 -8.14 -7.00
C GLN A 86 6.35 -7.08 -5.91
N LEU A 87 6.27 -7.50 -4.65
CA LEU A 87 6.48 -6.60 -3.53
C LEU A 87 7.90 -6.01 -3.58
N LEU A 88 8.03 -4.69 -3.68
CA LEU A 88 9.31 -4.01 -3.50
C LEU A 88 9.60 -3.79 -2.00
N ASN A 89 8.69 -3.11 -1.33
CA ASN A 89 8.68 -2.96 0.13
C ASN A 89 7.32 -2.47 0.63
N ILE A 90 7.16 -2.49 1.96
CA ILE A 90 6.14 -1.73 2.66
C ILE A 90 6.86 -0.64 3.44
N SER A 91 6.51 0.62 3.16
CA SER A 91 7.10 1.80 3.80
C SER A 91 6.11 2.46 4.74
N ARG A 92 6.63 3.06 5.80
CA ARG A 92 5.87 3.81 6.80
C ARG A 92 6.40 5.22 6.95
N THR A 93 5.54 6.14 7.30
CA THR A 93 5.85 7.47 7.81
C THR A 93 5.12 7.70 9.13
N ASP A 94 5.70 8.48 10.03
CA ASP A 94 5.08 8.93 11.28
C ASP A 94 5.08 10.48 11.40
N ASP A 95 5.45 11.17 10.34
CA ASP A 95 5.55 12.63 10.25
C ASP A 95 4.74 13.22 9.08
N ALA A 96 3.60 12.61 8.78
CA ALA A 96 2.69 13.04 7.72
C ALA A 96 3.33 13.05 6.32
N GLY A 97 4.27 12.13 6.07
CA GLY A 97 4.90 11.92 4.78
C GLY A 97 6.17 12.75 4.53
N GLU A 98 6.68 13.48 5.52
CA GLU A 98 7.93 14.24 5.36
C GLU A 98 9.14 13.31 5.21
N THR A 99 9.13 12.18 5.95
CA THR A 99 10.11 11.11 5.80
C THR A 99 9.45 9.73 5.78
N TRP A 100 9.96 8.83 4.94
CA TRP A 100 9.51 7.45 4.84
C TRP A 100 10.64 6.48 5.14
N TYR A 101 10.31 5.32 5.70
CA TYR A 101 11.27 4.26 5.96
C TYR A 101 10.61 2.89 5.71
N PRO A 102 11.37 1.91 5.19
CA PRO A 102 10.84 0.57 4.97
C PRO A 102 10.63 -0.14 6.31
N ILE A 103 9.46 -0.75 6.49
CA ILE A 103 9.11 -1.63 7.62
C ILE A 103 9.09 -3.10 7.21
N CYS A 104 9.10 -3.39 5.92
CA CYS A 104 9.08 -4.74 5.39
C CYS A 104 9.72 -4.79 4.00
N THR A 105 10.50 -5.82 3.74
CA THR A 105 11.05 -6.20 2.45
C THR A 105 10.68 -7.65 2.14
N PRO A 106 10.81 -8.13 0.88
CA PRO A 106 10.46 -9.52 0.54
C PRO A 106 11.15 -10.59 1.38
N ASP A 107 12.33 -10.32 1.91
CA ASP A 107 13.09 -11.26 2.75
C ASP A 107 12.32 -11.73 3.99
N VAL A 108 11.42 -10.89 4.51
CA VAL A 108 10.60 -11.22 5.69
C VAL A 108 9.59 -12.34 5.38
N PHE A 109 9.26 -12.55 4.11
CA PHE A 109 8.41 -13.64 3.62
C PHE A 109 9.20 -14.88 3.18
N GLY A 110 10.50 -14.97 3.57
CA GLY A 110 11.36 -16.11 3.21
C GLY A 110 11.79 -16.14 1.74
N GLY A 111 11.64 -15.02 1.03
CA GLY A 111 11.95 -14.89 -0.39
C GLY A 111 10.75 -15.17 -1.32
N ASP A 112 9.61 -15.56 -0.79
CA ASP A 112 8.37 -15.65 -1.54
C ASP A 112 7.75 -14.27 -1.73
N ASP A 113 7.14 -14.03 -2.89
CA ASP A 113 6.38 -12.80 -3.13
C ASP A 113 4.97 -12.92 -2.56
N PRO A 114 4.61 -12.18 -1.48
CA PRO A 114 3.29 -12.26 -0.87
C PRO A 114 2.16 -11.74 -1.78
N LEU A 115 2.50 -11.06 -2.87
CA LEU A 115 1.55 -10.59 -3.87
C LEU A 115 1.39 -11.56 -5.04
N GLY A 116 2.19 -12.67 -5.10
CA GLY A 116 2.11 -13.71 -6.12
C GLY A 116 2.36 -13.20 -7.55
N SER A 117 3.21 -12.18 -7.71
CA SER A 117 3.46 -11.46 -8.97
C SER A 117 2.22 -10.77 -9.57
N PHE A 118 1.20 -10.51 -8.74
CA PHE A 118 -0.01 -9.79 -9.10
C PHE A 118 -0.12 -8.44 -8.34
N GLY A 119 0.99 -7.87 -7.92
CA GLY A 119 1.01 -6.58 -7.22
C GLY A 119 0.35 -5.45 -8.00
N TRP A 120 0.43 -5.47 -9.34
CA TRP A 120 -0.28 -4.55 -10.22
C TRP A 120 -1.81 -4.61 -10.02
N TYR A 121 -2.33 -5.74 -9.62
CA TYR A 121 -3.77 -5.99 -9.45
C TYR A 121 -4.20 -5.81 -7.99
N PHE A 122 -3.44 -6.36 -7.05
CA PHE A 122 -3.73 -6.27 -5.62
C PHE A 122 -3.11 -5.02 -4.99
N GLY A 123 -1.85 -5.07 -4.58
CA GLY A 123 -1.06 -3.94 -4.08
C GLY A 123 -1.83 -3.03 -3.13
N LYS A 124 -2.51 -3.59 -2.12
CA LYS A 124 -3.26 -2.85 -1.10
C LYS A 124 -2.77 -3.17 0.29
N VAL A 125 -2.82 -2.16 1.14
CA VAL A 125 -2.46 -2.26 2.55
C VAL A 125 -3.57 -1.62 3.38
N ASN A 126 -3.81 -2.15 4.59
CA ASN A 126 -4.70 -1.53 5.57
C ASN A 126 -4.08 -1.56 6.96
N ILE A 127 -4.20 -0.45 7.68
CA ILE A 127 -3.80 -0.32 9.08
C ILE A 127 -5.03 -0.62 9.96
N ASN A 128 -4.84 -1.43 11.01
CA ASN A 128 -5.90 -1.60 12.01
C ASN A 128 -6.21 -0.24 12.67
N PRO A 129 -7.46 0.26 12.59
CA PRO A 129 -7.81 1.59 13.12
C PRO A 129 -7.68 1.75 14.63
N TYR A 130 -7.44 0.65 15.34
CA TYR A 130 -7.28 0.61 16.81
C TYR A 130 -5.82 0.35 17.25
N ASN A 131 -4.96 -0.11 16.32
CA ASN A 131 -3.57 -0.46 16.61
C ASN A 131 -2.70 -0.26 15.37
N ASP A 132 -1.87 0.78 15.34
CA ASP A 132 -1.01 1.14 14.22
C ASP A 132 0.16 0.18 13.98
N GLN A 133 0.42 -0.75 14.90
CA GLN A 133 1.39 -1.83 14.73
C GLN A 133 0.82 -3.02 13.95
N GLU A 134 -0.50 -3.08 13.83
CA GLU A 134 -1.19 -4.15 13.11
C GLU A 134 -1.57 -3.69 11.71
N ILE A 135 -0.96 -4.32 10.72
CA ILE A 135 -1.07 -3.95 9.31
C ILE A 135 -1.41 -5.20 8.50
N TYR A 136 -2.25 -5.03 7.51
CA TYR A 136 -2.68 -6.09 6.60
C TYR A 136 -2.22 -5.80 5.18
N LEU A 137 -1.63 -6.80 4.54
CA LEU A 137 -1.27 -6.79 3.12
C LEU A 137 -2.27 -7.66 2.36
N LEU A 138 -2.97 -7.06 1.40
CA LEU A 138 -3.97 -7.72 0.58
C LEU A 138 -3.34 -8.14 -0.75
N GLY A 139 -3.39 -9.42 -1.01
CA GLY A 139 -2.86 -10.06 -2.20
C GLY A 139 -3.74 -11.23 -2.64
N VAL A 140 -3.13 -12.25 -3.22
CA VAL A 140 -3.77 -13.56 -3.43
C VAL A 140 -4.25 -14.09 -2.09
N ASP A 141 -3.38 -14.06 -1.10
CA ASP A 141 -3.69 -14.31 0.31
C ASP A 141 -3.72 -13.02 1.12
N LEU A 142 -4.24 -13.09 2.34
CA LEU A 142 -4.21 -12.00 3.31
C LEU A 142 -3.07 -12.26 4.28
N HIS A 143 -2.14 -11.33 4.36
CA HIS A 143 -1.06 -11.37 5.33
C HIS A 143 -1.27 -10.29 6.40
N ARG A 144 -0.81 -10.58 7.62
CA ARG A 144 -0.90 -9.68 8.76
C ARG A 144 0.44 -9.57 9.49
N THR A 145 0.77 -8.39 9.92
CA THR A 145 1.76 -8.15 10.98
C THR A 145 1.06 -7.56 12.21
N THR A 146 1.57 -7.85 13.40
CA THR A 146 1.13 -7.24 14.67
C THR A 146 2.26 -6.49 15.36
N ASN A 147 3.40 -6.36 14.68
CA ASN A 147 4.64 -5.79 15.20
C ASN A 147 5.33 -4.86 14.21
N ASN A 148 4.52 -4.04 13.51
CA ASN A 148 5.01 -3.03 12.57
C ASN A 148 5.94 -3.60 11.47
N GLY A 149 5.59 -4.76 10.92
CA GLY A 149 6.32 -5.32 9.78
C GLY A 149 7.53 -6.18 10.12
N LEU A 150 7.90 -6.34 11.39
CA LEU A 150 9.05 -7.17 11.78
C LEU A 150 8.84 -8.65 11.47
N SER A 151 7.60 -9.13 11.50
CA SER A 151 7.21 -10.45 11.05
C SER A 151 5.80 -10.42 10.49
N TRP A 152 5.52 -11.34 9.57
CA TRP A 152 4.23 -11.47 8.93
C TRP A 152 3.73 -12.91 9.02
N GLU A 153 2.43 -13.07 9.12
CA GLU A 153 1.74 -14.35 9.09
C GLU A 153 0.60 -14.31 8.08
N GLN A 154 0.23 -15.43 7.55
CA GLN A 154 -0.98 -15.55 6.75
C GLN A 154 -2.20 -15.46 7.67
N ALA A 155 -3.09 -14.50 7.42
CA ALA A 155 -4.22 -14.19 8.30
C ALA A 155 -5.52 -14.91 7.92
N THR A 156 -5.54 -15.62 6.79
CA THR A 156 -6.66 -16.45 6.32
C THR A 156 -6.14 -17.83 5.96
N PRO A 157 -6.98 -18.87 5.92
CA PRO A 157 -6.62 -20.13 5.29
C PRO A 157 -6.12 -19.87 3.85
N PRO A 158 -5.12 -20.61 3.37
CA PRO A 158 -4.60 -20.43 2.03
C PRO A 158 -5.69 -20.68 0.99
N TRP A 159 -5.61 -20.00 -0.13
CA TRP A 159 -6.65 -20.01 -1.17
C TRP A 159 -7.00 -21.44 -1.68
N TRP A 160 -6.06 -22.36 -1.64
CA TRP A 160 -6.30 -23.75 -2.07
C TRP A 160 -7.14 -24.58 -1.09
N GLU A 161 -7.39 -24.09 0.12
CA GLU A 161 -8.32 -24.73 1.06
C GLU A 161 -9.79 -24.36 0.79
N TYR A 162 -10.03 -23.42 -0.13
CA TYR A 162 -11.35 -22.98 -0.61
C TYR A 162 -12.30 -22.41 0.47
N GLU A 163 -11.81 -22.13 1.66
CA GLU A 163 -12.63 -21.49 2.71
C GLU A 163 -12.80 -20.01 2.47
N VAL A 164 -11.73 -19.35 1.97
CA VAL A 164 -11.74 -17.95 1.57
C VAL A 164 -11.18 -17.85 0.16
N HIS A 165 -11.96 -17.25 -0.74
CA HIS A 165 -11.52 -17.07 -2.13
C HIS A 165 -10.20 -16.27 -2.18
N ALA A 166 -9.33 -16.60 -3.12
CA ALA A 166 -8.19 -15.77 -3.48
C ALA A 166 -8.63 -14.35 -3.85
N ASP A 167 -7.67 -13.44 -4.03
CA ASP A 167 -7.91 -12.09 -4.56
C ASP A 167 -8.56 -11.13 -3.55
N LYS A 168 -7.79 -10.76 -2.53
CA LYS A 168 -8.24 -9.82 -1.49
C LYS A 168 -8.14 -8.37 -1.99
N HIS A 169 -9.29 -7.72 -2.13
CA HIS A 169 -9.38 -6.35 -2.64
C HIS A 169 -9.87 -5.33 -1.61
N CYS A 170 -10.49 -5.78 -0.54
CA CYS A 170 -11.04 -4.93 0.48
C CYS A 170 -10.98 -5.60 1.84
N LEU A 171 -10.64 -4.84 2.86
CA LEU A 171 -10.73 -5.21 4.27
C LEU A 171 -11.50 -4.11 5.00
N VAL A 172 -12.45 -4.50 5.82
CA VAL A 172 -13.24 -3.58 6.64
C VAL A 172 -13.13 -4.03 8.10
N PHE A 173 -12.84 -3.08 8.96
CA PHE A 173 -12.84 -3.29 10.40
C PHE A 173 -14.21 -2.93 10.96
N THR A 174 -14.77 -3.80 11.77
CA THR A 174 -15.96 -3.50 12.56
C THR A 174 -15.56 -2.97 13.93
N ASP A 175 -16.45 -2.18 14.54
CA ASP A 175 -16.23 -1.74 15.91
C ASP A 175 -16.01 -2.96 16.82
N ALA A 176 -15.02 -2.87 17.70
CA ALA A 176 -14.81 -3.88 18.72
C ALA A 176 -16.00 -3.83 19.70
N ASN A 177 -16.83 -4.86 19.69
CA ASN A 177 -17.88 -5.06 20.69
C ASN A 177 -17.27 -5.70 21.94
#